data_d9abdfb552e732c8ef2f2b20b99ec78f
#
_entry.id   d9abdfb552e732c8ef2f2b20b99ec78f
#
_cell.length_a   1.000
_cell.length_b   1.000
_cell.length_c   1.000
_cell.angle_alpha   90.00
_cell.angle_beta   90.00
_cell.angle_gamma   90.00
#
_symmetry.space_group_name_H-M   'P 1'
#
loop_
_entity.id
_entity.type
_entity.pdbx_description
1 polymer ?
#
loop_
_entity_poly.entity_id
_entity_poly.type
_entity_poly.pdbx_seq_one_letter_code
_entity_poly.pdbx_strand_id
1 'polypeptide(L)'
;SHKKYGSVNGKTALVDAKDIAKQFEDRGAGDTTGNNAMDKTEKAENSNVQVVVDDDGNYKVIVKKDIDHTVEIPDTWGEVKIDLNDKTITGDKADDNNEAKPGLEFVKDANSNEHPGTNLEIVNGTIKGGDGSAKHPDGASGIGASGDTADAGIIIGNNANVTGGNGANGTEGKDGGNGGAGIDGNGKITPTVSGTVTGGNGGKGGDSAAGIPGNGGNGGTGVSAGDKTITINPGGTVKGGDAGNGGNATGDNTNPGGNGGNGGTGTETTQPGKTDNNGGTTSGGNGGDGGK
;
A
#
# COMPACT_ATOMS: atom_id res chain seq x y z
N SER A 1 -3.94 17.25 -28.37
CA SER A 1 -3.95 15.83 -28.75
C SER A 1 -3.27 15.00 -27.68
N HIS A 2 -3.87 13.89 -27.35
CA HIS A 2 -3.29 12.97 -26.39
C HIS A 2 -2.19 12.16 -27.05
N LYS A 3 -1.04 12.11 -26.42
CA LYS A 3 -0.06 11.09 -26.74
C LYS A 3 -0.30 9.88 -25.88
N LYS A 4 -0.04 8.72 -26.46
CA LYS A 4 -0.16 7.44 -25.79
C LYS A 4 1.23 6.87 -25.61
N TYR A 5 1.61 6.65 -24.35
CA TYR A 5 2.92 6.15 -23.99
C TYR A 5 2.79 4.83 -23.25
N GLY A 6 3.79 3.99 -23.42
CA GLY A 6 3.85 2.71 -22.74
C GLY A 6 2.72 1.76 -23.11
N SER A 7 2.77 0.61 -22.53
CA SER A 7 1.75 -0.41 -22.71
C SER A 7 1.72 -1.37 -21.52
N VAL A 8 0.53 -1.92 -21.25
CA VAL A 8 0.35 -3.00 -20.30
C VAL A 8 -0.22 -4.19 -21.06
N ASN A 9 0.44 -5.33 -21.01
CA ASN A 9 0.01 -6.52 -21.76
C ASN A 9 -0.26 -6.24 -23.26
N GLY A 10 0.57 -5.39 -23.87
CA GLY A 10 0.45 -4.99 -25.26
C GLY A 10 -0.58 -3.90 -25.53
N LYS A 11 -1.24 -3.36 -24.50
CA LYS A 11 -2.23 -2.28 -24.66
C LYS A 11 -1.64 -0.91 -24.34
N THR A 12 -2.06 0.09 -25.10
CA THR A 12 -1.55 1.45 -24.98
C THR A 12 -2.29 2.23 -23.91
N ALA A 13 -1.58 3.11 -23.20
CA ALA A 13 -2.17 4.05 -22.24
C ALA A 13 -3.22 4.96 -22.92
N LEU A 14 -4.28 5.25 -22.18
CA LEU A 14 -5.42 6.04 -22.64
C LEU A 14 -5.45 7.46 -22.05
N VAL A 15 -4.41 7.86 -21.33
CA VAL A 15 -4.37 9.12 -20.58
C VAL A 15 -3.18 9.96 -21.02
N ASP A 16 -3.20 11.22 -20.65
CA ASP A 16 -2.07 12.13 -20.83
C ASP A 16 -1.44 12.52 -19.47
N ALA A 17 -0.38 13.31 -19.52
CA ALA A 17 0.36 13.71 -18.32
C ALA A 17 -0.51 14.49 -17.33
N LYS A 18 -1.43 15.30 -17.81
CA LYS A 18 -2.34 16.09 -16.98
C LYS A 18 -3.27 15.19 -16.18
N ASP A 19 -3.82 14.16 -16.79
CA ASP A 19 -4.70 13.20 -16.12
C ASP A 19 -3.95 12.47 -14.99
N ILE A 20 -2.70 12.11 -15.24
CA ILE A 20 -1.87 11.45 -14.23
C ILE A 20 -1.58 12.39 -13.06
N ALA A 21 -1.12 13.61 -13.34
CA ALA A 21 -0.79 14.59 -12.31
C ALA A 21 -1.98 14.87 -11.38
N LYS A 22 -3.18 14.93 -11.95
CA LYS A 22 -4.40 15.22 -11.21
C LYS A 22 -4.67 14.22 -10.08
N GLN A 23 -4.31 12.96 -10.24
CA GLN A 23 -4.53 11.94 -9.23
C GLN A 23 -3.72 12.16 -7.95
N PHE A 24 -2.67 12.97 -8.02
CA PHE A 24 -1.80 13.27 -6.88
C PHE A 24 -2.14 14.60 -6.19
N GLU A 25 -3.15 15.33 -6.63
CA GLU A 25 -3.57 16.59 -6.00
C GLU A 25 -4.05 16.38 -4.57
N ASP A 26 -3.88 17.42 -3.75
CA ASP A 26 -4.49 17.46 -2.44
C ASP A 26 -6.01 17.55 -2.54
N ARG A 27 -6.73 16.88 -1.66
CA ARG A 27 -8.19 16.96 -1.61
C ARG A 27 -8.63 18.37 -1.27
N GLY A 28 -9.64 18.84 -2.00
CA GLY A 28 -10.19 20.18 -1.79
C GLY A 28 -9.32 21.32 -2.27
N ALA A 29 -8.20 21.02 -2.91
CA ALA A 29 -7.29 22.06 -3.43
C ALA A 29 -7.81 22.72 -4.71
N GLY A 30 -8.87 22.21 -5.30
CA GLY A 30 -9.31 22.64 -6.61
C GLY A 30 -8.40 22.11 -7.71
N ASP A 31 -8.67 22.50 -8.95
CA ASP A 31 -7.85 22.07 -10.07
C ASP A 31 -6.54 22.86 -10.10
N THR A 32 -5.52 22.32 -9.52
CA THR A 32 -4.19 22.90 -9.48
C THR A 32 -3.30 22.43 -10.61
N THR A 33 -3.74 21.44 -11.38
CA THR A 33 -2.99 20.94 -12.54
C THR A 33 -3.33 21.62 -13.83
N GLY A 34 -4.47 22.32 -13.87
CA GLY A 34 -5.09 22.76 -15.12
C GLY A 34 -4.27 23.73 -15.91
N ASN A 35 -3.65 24.62 -15.26
CA ASN A 35 -3.15 25.80 -15.90
C ASN A 35 -1.82 25.70 -16.56
N ASN A 36 -1.03 24.82 -16.06
CA ASN A 36 0.35 24.68 -16.52
C ASN A 36 0.64 23.26 -16.92
N ALA A 37 -0.40 22.53 -17.05
CA ALA A 37 -0.26 21.10 -17.14
C ALA A 37 0.19 20.68 -18.52
N MET A 38 -0.60 20.97 -19.49
CA MET A 38 -0.38 20.43 -20.82
C MET A 38 0.21 21.49 -21.71
N ASP A 39 1.45 21.41 -21.84
CA ASP A 39 2.14 22.11 -22.88
C ASP A 39 2.52 21.16 -24.04
N LYS A 40 3.30 21.67 -24.93
CA LYS A 40 3.74 20.92 -26.10
C LYS A 40 4.78 19.85 -25.77
N THR A 41 5.31 19.85 -24.55
CA THR A 41 6.33 18.89 -24.12
C THR A 41 5.73 17.71 -23.35
N GLU A 42 4.40 17.65 -23.23
CA GLU A 42 3.74 16.56 -22.50
C GLU A 42 4.11 16.54 -21.03
N LYS A 43 4.18 17.71 -20.44
CA LYS A 43 4.52 17.90 -19.05
C LYS A 43 3.31 18.41 -18.29
N ALA A 44 3.11 17.91 -17.10
CA ALA A 44 2.09 18.40 -16.18
C ALA A 44 2.69 18.58 -14.80
N GLU A 45 2.16 19.53 -14.02
CA GLU A 45 2.72 19.85 -12.72
C GLU A 45 1.66 20.43 -11.79
N ASN A 46 1.73 20.06 -10.52
CA ASN A 46 1.02 20.68 -9.42
C ASN A 46 1.95 20.81 -8.21
N SER A 47 1.41 21.14 -7.04
CA SER A 47 2.23 21.27 -5.83
C SER A 47 2.86 19.95 -5.36
N ASN A 48 2.26 18.81 -5.72
CA ASN A 48 2.69 17.49 -5.25
C ASN A 48 3.59 16.74 -6.23
N VAL A 49 3.38 16.90 -7.52
CA VAL A 49 4.10 16.15 -8.54
C VAL A 49 4.42 16.96 -9.78
N GLN A 50 5.40 16.50 -10.51
CA GLN A 50 5.66 16.84 -11.89
C GLN A 50 5.63 15.56 -12.72
N VAL A 51 4.91 15.57 -13.84
CA VAL A 51 4.83 14.44 -14.76
C VAL A 51 5.55 14.82 -16.05
N VAL A 52 6.50 14.01 -16.45
CA VAL A 52 7.29 14.19 -17.66
C VAL A 52 7.26 12.92 -18.50
N VAL A 53 7.76 12.98 -19.71
CA VAL A 53 7.98 11.81 -20.56
C VAL A 53 9.46 11.44 -20.45
N ASP A 54 9.74 10.18 -20.11
CA ASP A 54 11.10 9.67 -20.00
C ASP A 54 11.71 9.32 -21.38
N ASP A 55 12.96 8.84 -21.36
CA ASP A 55 13.69 8.50 -22.58
C ASP A 55 13.08 7.32 -23.34
N ASP A 56 12.31 6.49 -22.66
CA ASP A 56 11.60 5.34 -23.26
C ASP A 56 10.23 5.72 -23.83
N GLY A 57 9.83 6.98 -23.70
CA GLY A 57 8.55 7.47 -24.14
C GLY A 57 7.40 7.19 -23.18
N ASN A 58 7.70 6.77 -21.94
CA ASN A 58 6.72 6.51 -20.90
C ASN A 58 6.58 7.71 -19.97
N TYR A 59 5.42 7.83 -19.32
CA TYR A 59 5.25 8.85 -18.30
C TYR A 59 6.06 8.52 -17.05
N LYS A 60 6.66 9.57 -16.48
CA LYS A 60 7.36 9.52 -15.20
C LYS A 60 6.81 10.59 -14.28
N VAL A 61 6.33 10.15 -13.13
CA VAL A 61 5.86 11.04 -12.06
C VAL A 61 7.03 11.29 -11.12
N ILE A 62 7.33 12.55 -10.86
CA ILE A 62 8.33 12.95 -9.87
C ILE A 62 7.59 13.58 -8.70
N VAL A 63 7.68 12.98 -7.53
CA VAL A 63 7.03 13.47 -6.33
C VAL A 63 7.84 14.61 -5.73
N LYS A 64 7.20 15.74 -5.43
CA LYS A 64 7.86 16.97 -5.00
C LYS A 64 7.81 17.19 -3.50
N LYS A 65 6.85 16.58 -2.81
CA LYS A 65 6.68 16.65 -1.36
C LYS A 65 5.92 15.43 -0.86
N ASP A 66 5.93 15.21 0.46
CA ASP A 66 5.14 14.15 1.06
C ASP A 66 3.65 14.33 0.77
N ILE A 67 2.96 13.22 0.56
CA ILE A 67 1.53 13.19 0.27
C ILE A 67 0.84 12.38 1.37
N ASP A 68 -0.09 13.00 2.09
CA ASP A 68 -0.74 12.42 3.27
C ASP A 68 -2.16 11.93 3.00
N HIS A 69 -2.43 11.48 1.82
CA HIS A 69 -3.72 10.86 1.46
C HIS A 69 -3.52 9.73 0.47
N THR A 70 -4.50 8.84 0.39
CA THR A 70 -4.52 7.77 -0.60
C THR A 70 -4.48 8.35 -2.01
N VAL A 71 -3.62 7.80 -2.85
CA VAL A 71 -3.56 8.11 -4.28
C VAL A 71 -4.20 6.95 -5.04
N GLU A 72 -5.28 7.24 -5.75
CA GLU A 72 -5.94 6.26 -6.61
C GLU A 72 -5.27 6.20 -7.97
N ILE A 73 -5.02 4.99 -8.44
CA ILE A 73 -4.34 4.71 -9.71
C ILE A 73 -5.34 4.06 -10.66
N PRO A 74 -5.92 4.80 -11.59
CA PRO A 74 -6.86 4.24 -12.56
C PRO A 74 -6.21 3.19 -13.48
N ASP A 75 -7.01 2.26 -13.97
CA ASP A 75 -6.56 1.15 -14.82
C ASP A 75 -6.41 1.49 -16.31
N THR A 76 -6.11 2.75 -16.59
CA THR A 76 -6.00 3.30 -17.95
C THR A 76 -4.62 3.90 -18.27
N TRP A 77 -3.68 3.83 -17.36
CA TRP A 77 -2.41 4.56 -17.50
C TRP A 77 -1.37 3.89 -18.38
N GLY A 78 -1.43 2.58 -18.56
CA GLY A 78 -0.35 1.85 -19.21
C GLY A 78 0.90 1.80 -18.31
N GLU A 79 2.07 1.97 -18.88
CA GLU A 79 3.34 1.95 -18.14
C GLU A 79 3.69 3.34 -17.62
N VAL A 80 3.82 3.44 -16.29
CA VAL A 80 4.17 4.69 -15.61
C VAL A 80 5.23 4.40 -14.55
N LYS A 81 6.26 5.23 -14.52
CA LYS A 81 7.26 5.22 -13.45
C LYS A 81 6.91 6.30 -12.44
N ILE A 82 6.97 5.95 -11.16
CA ILE A 82 6.84 6.90 -10.05
C ILE A 82 8.19 6.98 -9.34
N ASP A 83 8.86 8.12 -9.48
CA ASP A 83 10.04 8.46 -8.70
C ASP A 83 9.58 9.24 -7.47
N LEU A 84 9.65 8.59 -6.31
CA LEU A 84 9.21 9.19 -5.06
C LEU A 84 10.15 10.30 -4.58
N ASN A 85 11.36 10.41 -5.17
CA ASN A 85 12.28 11.50 -4.87
C ASN A 85 12.53 11.66 -3.36
N ASP A 86 12.72 10.53 -2.68
CA ASP A 86 12.90 10.41 -1.23
C ASP A 86 11.70 10.89 -0.38
N LYS A 87 10.53 11.03 -0.98
CA LYS A 87 9.29 11.40 -0.30
C LYS A 87 8.48 10.18 0.11
N THR A 88 7.47 10.43 0.91
CA THR A 88 6.54 9.42 1.40
C THR A 88 5.12 9.73 0.97
N ILE A 89 4.43 8.70 0.47
CA ILE A 89 2.97 8.73 0.27
C ILE A 89 2.37 7.86 1.36
N THR A 90 1.51 8.44 2.19
CA THR A 90 0.80 7.74 3.27
C THR A 90 -0.69 7.74 2.99
N GLY A 91 -1.30 6.57 3.02
CA GLY A 91 -2.75 6.43 2.82
C GLY A 91 -3.57 7.05 3.95
N ASP A 92 -4.86 7.17 3.71
CA ASP A 92 -5.79 7.73 4.68
C ASP A 92 -5.78 6.92 5.97
N LYS A 93 -5.57 7.61 7.08
CA LYS A 93 -5.69 7.03 8.41
C LYS A 93 -7.16 6.71 8.70
N ALA A 94 -7.41 5.62 9.42
CA ALA A 94 -8.75 5.34 9.92
C ALA A 94 -9.23 6.43 10.88
N ASP A 95 -10.52 6.67 10.89
CA ASP A 95 -11.18 7.57 11.83
C ASP A 95 -12.46 6.93 12.39
N ASP A 96 -13.32 7.69 13.04
CA ASP A 96 -14.55 7.14 13.62
C ASP A 96 -15.54 6.63 12.57
N ASN A 97 -15.47 7.11 11.35
CA ASN A 97 -16.43 6.82 10.28
C ASN A 97 -15.87 5.99 9.15
N ASN A 98 -14.54 5.90 9.03
CA ASN A 98 -13.90 5.28 7.88
C ASN A 98 -12.75 4.37 8.30
N GLU A 99 -12.61 3.26 7.60
CA GLU A 99 -11.44 2.41 7.69
C GLU A 99 -10.21 3.10 7.09
N ALA A 100 -9.03 2.68 7.50
CA ALA A 100 -7.78 3.10 6.87
C ALA A 100 -7.77 2.68 5.39
N LYS A 101 -7.04 3.42 4.57
CA LYS A 101 -6.92 3.16 3.13
C LYS A 101 -5.46 3.03 2.71
N PRO A 102 -5.20 2.34 1.58
CA PRO A 102 -3.84 2.17 1.07
C PRO A 102 -3.16 3.49 0.70
N GLY A 103 -1.83 3.47 0.67
CA GLY A 103 -1.07 4.59 0.11
C GLY A 103 -1.33 4.77 -1.38
N LEU A 104 -1.22 3.69 -2.15
CA LEU A 104 -1.68 3.62 -3.54
C LEU A 104 -2.78 2.57 -3.66
N GLU A 105 -3.82 2.89 -4.41
CA GLU A 105 -4.91 1.94 -4.67
C GLU A 105 -5.21 1.90 -6.17
N PHE A 106 -5.03 0.73 -6.79
CA PHE A 106 -5.47 0.52 -8.16
C PHE A 106 -6.99 0.46 -8.22
N VAL A 107 -7.58 1.26 -9.10
CA VAL A 107 -9.04 1.36 -9.21
C VAL A 107 -9.47 1.29 -10.68
N LYS A 108 -10.73 0.90 -10.90
CA LYS A 108 -11.34 1.01 -12.21
C LYS A 108 -11.55 2.48 -12.56
N ASP A 109 -11.15 2.87 -13.77
CA ASP A 109 -11.43 4.21 -14.29
C ASP A 109 -12.90 4.31 -14.69
N ALA A 110 -13.69 5.03 -13.89
CA ALA A 110 -15.12 5.18 -14.12
C ALA A 110 -15.45 6.01 -15.36
N ASN A 111 -14.47 6.74 -15.89
CA ASN A 111 -14.66 7.62 -17.05
C ASN A 111 -14.21 6.98 -18.36
N SER A 112 -13.84 5.72 -18.36
CA SER A 112 -13.37 5.01 -19.55
C SER A 112 -14.18 3.75 -19.80
N ASN A 113 -14.40 3.45 -21.08
CA ASN A 113 -14.99 2.17 -21.51
C ASN A 113 -13.93 1.11 -21.79
N GLU A 114 -12.66 1.51 -21.87
CA GLU A 114 -11.54 0.63 -22.10
C GLU A 114 -10.66 0.63 -20.86
N HIS A 115 -10.18 -0.54 -20.45
CA HIS A 115 -9.38 -0.74 -19.26
C HIS A 115 -8.14 -1.57 -19.60
N PRO A 116 -7.12 -0.95 -20.23
CA PRO A 116 -5.92 -1.70 -20.63
C PRO A 116 -5.08 -2.17 -19.43
N GLY A 117 -5.28 -1.56 -18.30
CA GLY A 117 -4.50 -1.81 -17.10
C GLY A 117 -3.41 -0.75 -16.90
N THR A 118 -2.78 -0.81 -15.75
CA THR A 118 -1.66 0.05 -15.37
C THR A 118 -0.52 -0.79 -14.83
N ASN A 119 0.69 -0.55 -15.32
CA ASN A 119 1.92 -1.10 -14.74
C ASN A 119 2.71 0.05 -14.14
N LEU A 120 3.00 -0.05 -12.85
CA LEU A 120 3.82 0.93 -12.15
C LEU A 120 5.22 0.38 -11.88
N GLU A 121 6.22 1.23 -11.99
CA GLU A 121 7.54 1.04 -11.39
C GLU A 121 7.76 2.13 -10.35
N ILE A 122 8.00 1.73 -9.10
CA ILE A 122 8.19 2.65 -7.97
C ILE A 122 9.66 2.65 -7.57
N VAL A 123 10.27 3.83 -7.48
CA VAL A 123 11.67 3.99 -7.08
C VAL A 123 11.84 5.11 -6.06
N ASN A 124 12.88 5.03 -5.24
CA ASN A 124 13.46 6.12 -4.45
C ASN A 124 12.52 6.75 -3.42
N GLY A 125 11.91 5.97 -2.56
CA GLY A 125 11.10 6.54 -1.48
C GLY A 125 10.19 5.53 -0.83
N THR A 126 9.15 6.00 -0.16
CA THR A 126 8.31 5.18 0.70
C THR A 126 6.83 5.34 0.36
N ILE A 127 6.14 4.21 0.34
CA ILE A 127 4.68 4.16 0.30
C ILE A 127 4.20 3.43 1.54
N LYS A 128 3.27 4.04 2.28
CA LYS A 128 2.77 3.51 3.53
C LYS A 128 1.24 3.48 3.53
N GLY A 129 0.66 2.38 3.99
CA GLY A 129 -0.77 2.30 4.25
C GLY A 129 -1.19 3.15 5.45
N GLY A 130 -2.45 3.55 5.48
CA GLY A 130 -3.00 4.28 6.62
C GLY A 130 -3.04 3.40 7.88
N ASP A 131 -2.81 4.02 9.04
CA ASP A 131 -2.89 3.33 10.32
C ASP A 131 -4.36 3.19 10.77
N GLY A 132 -4.60 2.18 11.58
CA GLY A 132 -5.89 1.97 12.24
C GLY A 132 -6.19 3.00 13.32
N SER A 133 -7.43 3.03 13.77
CA SER A 133 -7.92 3.87 14.87
C SER A 133 -8.70 3.01 15.89
N ALA A 134 -9.13 3.60 16.98
CA ALA A 134 -9.85 2.86 18.00
C ALA A 134 -11.15 2.20 17.47
N LYS A 135 -11.88 2.87 16.57
CA LYS A 135 -13.13 2.33 16.00
C LYS A 135 -12.95 1.46 14.78
N HIS A 136 -11.88 1.70 14.01
CA HIS A 136 -11.50 0.92 12.84
C HIS A 136 -10.03 0.51 13.01
N PRO A 137 -9.76 -0.53 13.82
CA PRO A 137 -8.43 -0.75 14.36
C PRO A 137 -7.41 -1.29 13.37
N ASP A 138 -7.83 -1.86 12.25
CA ASP A 138 -6.88 -2.47 11.32
C ASP A 138 -6.17 -1.43 10.47
N GLY A 139 -4.86 -1.63 10.26
CA GLY A 139 -4.10 -0.86 9.29
C GLY A 139 -4.44 -1.28 7.87
N ALA A 140 -4.27 -0.37 6.92
CA ALA A 140 -4.46 -0.64 5.51
C ALA A 140 -3.17 -1.13 4.83
N SER A 141 -3.30 -1.76 3.67
CA SER A 141 -2.11 -2.13 2.88
C SER A 141 -1.36 -0.89 2.40
N GLY A 142 -0.05 -1.04 2.15
CA GLY A 142 0.72 0.01 1.49
C GLY A 142 0.20 0.25 0.08
N ILE A 143 0.02 -0.82 -0.66
CA ILE A 143 -0.55 -0.81 -2.01
C ILE A 143 -1.68 -1.83 -2.05
N GLY A 144 -2.83 -1.41 -2.56
CA GLY A 144 -4.01 -2.24 -2.69
C GLY A 144 -4.66 -2.13 -4.05
N ALA A 145 -5.73 -2.88 -4.26
CA ALA A 145 -6.51 -2.87 -5.49
C ALA A 145 -7.99 -3.09 -5.19
N SER A 146 -8.85 -2.37 -5.89
CA SER A 146 -10.28 -2.64 -5.88
C SER A 146 -10.59 -3.95 -6.63
N GLY A 147 -11.72 -4.58 -6.30
CA GLY A 147 -12.10 -5.86 -6.90
C GLY A 147 -12.49 -5.77 -8.37
N ASP A 148 -12.79 -4.59 -8.87
CA ASP A 148 -13.27 -4.35 -10.24
C ASP A 148 -12.24 -3.70 -11.17
N THR A 149 -11.03 -3.43 -10.68
CA THR A 149 -9.95 -2.92 -11.54
C THR A 149 -9.48 -4.00 -12.52
N ALA A 150 -8.96 -3.59 -13.66
CA ALA A 150 -8.23 -4.48 -14.54
C ALA A 150 -6.95 -4.99 -13.85
N ASP A 151 -6.40 -6.08 -14.33
CA ASP A 151 -5.11 -6.59 -13.86
C ASP A 151 -4.03 -5.51 -14.00
N ALA A 152 -3.20 -5.42 -12.98
CA ALA A 152 -2.13 -4.46 -12.86
C ALA A 152 -0.79 -5.17 -12.62
N GLY A 153 0.30 -4.49 -12.96
CA GLY A 153 1.63 -4.91 -12.55
C GLY A 153 2.27 -3.84 -11.67
N ILE A 154 3.14 -4.27 -10.78
CA ILE A 154 3.94 -3.34 -9.99
C ILE A 154 5.35 -3.86 -9.81
N ILE A 155 6.31 -2.97 -10.00
CA ILE A 155 7.70 -3.21 -9.70
C ILE A 155 8.09 -2.28 -8.56
N ILE A 156 8.46 -2.87 -7.42
CA ILE A 156 9.07 -2.13 -6.33
C ILE A 156 10.57 -2.15 -6.60
N GLY A 157 11.07 -1.05 -7.11
CA GLY A 157 12.43 -0.92 -7.56
C GLY A 157 13.42 -0.66 -6.43
N ASN A 158 14.67 -0.43 -6.80
CA ASN A 158 15.73 -0.14 -5.84
C ASN A 158 15.42 1.13 -5.04
N ASN A 159 15.77 1.12 -3.76
CA ASN A 159 15.54 2.24 -2.84
C ASN A 159 14.06 2.60 -2.66
N ALA A 160 13.15 1.73 -3.05
CA ALA A 160 11.74 1.88 -2.74
C ALA A 160 11.35 0.98 -1.57
N ASN A 161 10.56 1.53 -0.64
CA ASN A 161 10.02 0.83 0.50
C ASN A 161 8.50 0.92 0.48
N VAL A 162 7.84 -0.21 0.66
CA VAL A 162 6.39 -0.27 0.79
C VAL A 162 6.06 -0.93 2.12
N THR A 163 5.26 -0.27 2.94
CA THR A 163 4.91 -0.75 4.27
C THR A 163 3.40 -0.70 4.46
N GLY A 164 2.83 -1.75 5.04
CA GLY A 164 1.45 -1.73 5.50
C GLY A 164 1.27 -0.77 6.67
N GLY A 165 0.06 -0.25 6.83
CA GLY A 165 -0.30 0.55 7.99
C GLY A 165 -0.34 -0.31 9.27
N ASN A 166 -0.11 0.31 10.40
CA ASN A 166 -0.13 -0.38 11.69
C ASN A 166 -1.57 -0.50 12.22
N GLY A 167 -1.83 -1.61 12.88
CA GLY A 167 -3.04 -1.75 13.70
C GLY A 167 -3.00 -0.82 14.89
N ALA A 168 -4.17 -0.32 15.29
CA ALA A 168 -4.30 0.52 16.49
C ALA A 168 -4.21 -0.34 17.76
N ASN A 169 -3.72 0.24 18.84
CA ASN A 169 -3.80 -0.39 20.13
C ASN A 169 -5.26 -0.48 20.59
N GLY A 170 -5.60 -1.58 21.23
CA GLY A 170 -6.93 -1.75 21.83
C GLY A 170 -7.14 -0.76 22.98
N THR A 171 -8.36 -0.26 23.11
CA THR A 171 -8.81 0.42 24.31
C THR A 171 -9.10 -0.62 25.42
N GLU A 172 -9.55 -0.22 26.59
CA GLU A 172 -9.72 -1.13 27.72
C GLU A 172 -10.47 -2.41 27.34
N GLY A 173 -9.84 -3.56 27.53
CA GLY A 173 -10.41 -4.87 27.25
C GLY A 173 -10.64 -5.20 25.77
N LYS A 174 -10.20 -4.35 24.86
CA LYS A 174 -10.37 -4.57 23.42
C LYS A 174 -9.10 -5.11 22.78
N ASP A 175 -9.29 -5.88 21.72
CA ASP A 175 -8.16 -6.40 20.95
C ASP A 175 -7.43 -5.28 20.22
N GLY A 176 -6.13 -5.44 20.03
CA GLY A 176 -5.36 -4.61 19.11
C GLY A 176 -5.76 -4.90 17.66
N GLY A 177 -5.66 -3.90 16.80
CA GLY A 177 -5.91 -4.04 15.37
C GLY A 177 -4.80 -4.81 14.65
N ASN A 178 -5.14 -5.40 13.52
CA ASN A 178 -4.15 -6.08 12.69
C ASN A 178 -3.37 -5.08 11.85
N GLY A 179 -2.10 -5.38 11.58
CA GLY A 179 -1.33 -4.64 10.59
C GLY A 179 -1.84 -4.91 9.18
N GLY A 180 -1.76 -3.92 8.31
CA GLY A 180 -2.06 -4.07 6.89
C GLY A 180 -0.95 -4.79 6.14
N ALA A 181 -1.28 -5.41 5.01
CA ALA A 181 -0.27 -5.99 4.14
C ALA A 181 0.65 -4.90 3.54
N GLY A 182 1.88 -5.25 3.19
CA GLY A 182 2.69 -4.35 2.38
C GLY A 182 2.01 -4.13 1.02
N ILE A 183 1.74 -5.22 0.31
CA ILE A 183 0.94 -5.21 -0.91
C ILE A 183 -0.19 -6.22 -0.75
N ASP A 184 -1.42 -5.77 -0.89
CA ASP A 184 -2.59 -6.63 -1.03
C ASP A 184 -3.15 -6.49 -2.44
N GLY A 185 -2.80 -7.44 -3.29
CA GLY A 185 -3.17 -7.39 -4.71
C GLY A 185 -4.63 -7.71 -5.01
N ASN A 186 -5.37 -8.28 -4.07
CA ASN A 186 -6.76 -8.70 -4.29
C ASN A 186 -6.94 -9.54 -5.56
N GLY A 187 -5.94 -10.36 -5.91
CA GLY A 187 -5.94 -11.13 -7.15
C GLY A 187 -5.78 -10.29 -8.44
N LYS A 188 -5.47 -9.00 -8.33
CA LYS A 188 -5.39 -8.06 -9.46
C LYS A 188 -3.98 -7.57 -9.76
N ILE A 189 -3.06 -7.67 -8.82
CA ILE A 189 -1.71 -7.14 -8.98
C ILE A 189 -0.71 -8.28 -9.12
N THR A 190 0.14 -8.19 -10.14
CA THR A 190 1.33 -9.05 -10.28
C THR A 190 2.55 -8.27 -9.78
N PRO A 191 3.11 -8.62 -8.60
CA PRO A 191 4.18 -7.85 -8.00
C PRO A 191 5.56 -8.41 -8.32
N THR A 192 6.50 -7.52 -8.57
CA THR A 192 7.94 -7.81 -8.66
C THR A 192 8.66 -6.93 -7.64
N VAL A 193 9.47 -7.54 -6.78
CA VAL A 193 10.12 -6.83 -5.67
C VAL A 193 11.63 -6.86 -5.83
N SER A 194 12.23 -5.70 -6.05
CA SER A 194 13.69 -5.49 -6.01
C SER A 194 14.08 -4.55 -4.86
N GLY A 195 13.12 -3.86 -4.28
CA GLY A 195 13.25 -3.05 -3.06
C GLY A 195 12.77 -3.80 -1.83
N THR A 196 12.12 -3.11 -0.90
CA THR A 196 11.65 -3.67 0.37
C THR A 196 10.14 -3.52 0.51
N VAL A 197 9.47 -4.62 0.85
CA VAL A 197 8.04 -4.63 1.14
C VAL A 197 7.82 -5.30 2.50
N THR A 198 7.15 -4.60 3.42
CA THR A 198 6.94 -5.07 4.78
C THR A 198 5.47 -4.91 5.18
N GLY A 199 4.90 -5.93 5.81
CA GLY A 199 3.59 -5.83 6.44
C GLY A 199 3.61 -4.87 7.63
N GLY A 200 2.49 -4.25 7.91
CA GLY A 200 2.32 -3.39 9.08
C GLY A 200 2.30 -4.21 10.38
N ASN A 201 2.57 -3.55 11.50
CA ASN A 201 2.57 -4.22 12.80
C ASN A 201 1.16 -4.27 13.40
N GLY A 202 0.88 -5.34 14.14
CA GLY A 202 -0.33 -5.43 14.94
C GLY A 202 -0.27 -4.52 16.17
N GLY A 203 -1.42 -4.03 16.59
CA GLY A 203 -1.56 -3.20 17.78
C GLY A 203 -1.57 -4.04 19.06
N LYS A 204 -1.18 -3.42 20.18
CA LYS A 204 -1.24 -4.05 21.50
C LYS A 204 -2.70 -4.24 21.93
N GLY A 205 -3.01 -5.36 22.57
CA GLY A 205 -4.28 -5.55 23.26
C GLY A 205 -4.46 -4.57 24.42
N GLY A 206 -5.69 -4.15 24.66
CA GLY A 206 -6.01 -3.20 25.74
C GLY A 206 -5.92 -3.85 27.11
N ASP A 207 -5.28 -3.17 28.05
CA ASP A 207 -5.29 -3.59 29.46
C ASP A 207 -6.72 -3.52 30.04
N SER A 208 -6.98 -4.27 31.09
CA SER A 208 -8.30 -4.22 31.75
C SER A 208 -8.16 -4.26 33.25
N ALA A 209 -8.89 -3.36 33.92
CA ALA A 209 -8.92 -3.31 35.38
C ALA A 209 -9.99 -4.25 35.98
N ALA A 210 -10.99 -4.67 35.21
CA ALA A 210 -12.12 -5.45 35.74
C ALA A 210 -12.55 -6.62 34.85
N GLY A 211 -12.30 -6.55 33.55
CA GLY A 211 -12.71 -7.57 32.58
C GLY A 211 -11.54 -8.37 32.03
N ILE A 212 -11.77 -9.05 30.93
CA ILE A 212 -10.73 -9.79 30.23
C ILE A 212 -9.91 -8.80 29.39
N PRO A 213 -8.58 -8.73 29.56
CA PRO A 213 -7.73 -7.92 28.70
C PRO A 213 -7.81 -8.34 27.23
N GLY A 214 -7.60 -7.38 26.34
CA GLY A 214 -7.63 -7.64 24.89
C GLY A 214 -6.43 -8.43 24.40
N ASN A 215 -6.58 -9.11 23.29
CA ASN A 215 -5.50 -9.80 22.60
C ASN A 215 -4.70 -8.83 21.74
N GLY A 216 -3.43 -9.13 21.49
CA GLY A 216 -2.63 -8.42 20.52
C GLY A 216 -3.14 -8.67 19.08
N GLY A 217 -3.02 -7.67 18.24
CA GLY A 217 -3.32 -7.78 16.81
C GLY A 217 -2.24 -8.56 16.05
N ASN A 218 -2.60 -9.14 14.94
CA ASN A 218 -1.65 -9.85 14.08
C ASN A 218 -0.82 -8.87 13.25
N GLY A 219 0.41 -9.26 12.93
CA GLY A 219 1.18 -8.58 11.92
C GLY A 219 0.60 -8.77 10.52
N GLY A 220 0.75 -7.78 9.65
CA GLY A 220 0.30 -7.85 8.27
C GLY A 220 1.19 -8.73 7.40
N THR A 221 0.62 -9.31 6.36
CA THR A 221 1.37 -10.06 5.34
C THR A 221 2.29 -9.11 4.57
N GLY A 222 3.49 -9.56 4.18
CA GLY A 222 4.34 -8.77 3.30
C GLY A 222 3.68 -8.51 1.96
N VAL A 223 3.47 -9.57 1.17
CA VAL A 223 2.78 -9.50 -0.12
C VAL A 223 1.74 -10.60 -0.21
N SER A 224 0.50 -10.23 -0.49
CA SER A 224 -0.60 -11.16 -0.80
C SER A 224 -1.03 -10.93 -2.25
N ALA A 225 -0.89 -11.94 -3.11
CA ALA A 225 -1.08 -11.80 -4.55
C ALA A 225 -2.22 -12.65 -5.12
N GLY A 226 -2.90 -13.44 -4.29
CA GLY A 226 -3.95 -14.34 -4.79
C GLY A 226 -3.39 -15.30 -5.84
N ASP A 227 -4.03 -15.37 -7.00
CA ASP A 227 -3.64 -16.24 -8.11
C ASP A 227 -2.51 -15.69 -9.00
N LYS A 228 -1.96 -14.53 -8.63
CA LYS A 228 -0.82 -13.92 -9.34
C LYS A 228 0.50 -14.44 -8.76
N THR A 229 1.54 -14.42 -9.57
CA THR A 229 2.87 -14.83 -9.15
C THR A 229 3.65 -13.65 -8.59
N ILE A 230 4.26 -13.85 -7.42
CA ILE A 230 5.15 -12.89 -6.77
C ILE A 230 6.58 -13.21 -7.22
N THR A 231 7.30 -12.23 -7.74
CA THR A 231 8.72 -12.37 -8.07
C THR A 231 9.56 -11.52 -7.12
N ILE A 232 10.55 -12.11 -6.46
CA ILE A 232 11.48 -11.40 -5.58
C ILE A 232 12.87 -11.51 -6.18
N ASN A 233 13.36 -10.39 -6.69
CA ASN A 233 14.65 -10.32 -7.36
C ASN A 233 15.82 -10.25 -6.35
N PRO A 234 17.07 -10.48 -6.81
CA PRO A 234 18.23 -10.26 -5.95
C PRO A 234 18.24 -8.86 -5.35
N GLY A 235 18.47 -8.75 -4.08
CA GLY A 235 18.39 -7.49 -3.33
C GLY A 235 16.99 -7.12 -2.86
N GLY A 236 15.93 -7.76 -3.38
CA GLY A 236 14.57 -7.59 -2.90
C GLY A 236 14.34 -8.26 -1.55
N THR A 237 13.53 -7.64 -0.70
CA THR A 237 13.17 -8.17 0.61
C THR A 237 11.67 -8.04 0.81
N VAL A 238 11.04 -9.14 1.19
CA VAL A 238 9.61 -9.16 1.58
C VAL A 238 9.50 -9.74 2.99
N LYS A 239 8.86 -8.98 3.88
CA LYS A 239 8.76 -9.37 5.29
C LYS A 239 7.34 -9.17 5.81
N GLY A 240 6.84 -10.14 6.57
CA GLY A 240 5.62 -9.97 7.36
C GLY A 240 5.83 -9.00 8.52
N GLY A 241 4.77 -8.34 8.95
CA GLY A 241 4.80 -7.44 10.11
C GLY A 241 4.82 -8.18 11.43
N ASP A 242 5.25 -7.51 12.48
CA ASP A 242 5.26 -8.07 13.83
C ASP A 242 3.87 -7.95 14.48
N ALA A 243 3.54 -8.91 15.31
CA ALA A 243 2.29 -8.88 16.07
C ALA A 243 2.38 -7.96 17.29
N GLY A 244 1.21 -7.55 17.77
CA GLY A 244 1.09 -6.85 19.04
C GLY A 244 1.05 -7.82 20.23
N ASN A 245 1.45 -7.33 21.38
CA ASN A 245 1.36 -8.07 22.64
C ASN A 245 -0.08 -8.05 23.19
N GLY A 246 -0.42 -9.06 23.96
CA GLY A 246 -1.67 -9.07 24.72
C GLY A 246 -1.71 -7.98 25.79
N GLY A 247 -2.90 -7.54 26.13
CA GLY A 247 -3.13 -6.60 27.23
C GLY A 247 -2.96 -7.25 28.60
N ASN A 248 -2.70 -6.44 29.63
CA ASN A 248 -2.51 -6.89 31.00
C ASN A 248 -3.77 -6.75 31.84
N ALA A 249 -4.00 -7.68 32.77
CA ALA A 249 -4.91 -7.44 33.87
C ALA A 249 -4.26 -6.46 34.86
N THR A 250 -4.98 -5.44 35.27
CA THR A 250 -4.43 -4.37 36.13
C THR A 250 -5.21 -4.27 37.45
N GLY A 251 -4.62 -3.62 38.45
CA GLY A 251 -5.25 -3.46 39.76
C GLY A 251 -5.53 -4.79 40.43
N ASP A 252 -6.75 -4.97 40.90
CA ASP A 252 -7.21 -6.22 41.58
C ASP A 252 -7.77 -7.26 40.59
N ASN A 253 -7.64 -7.02 39.28
CA ASN A 253 -8.14 -7.93 38.27
C ASN A 253 -7.32 -9.23 38.24
N THR A 254 -7.98 -10.37 38.49
CA THR A 254 -7.37 -11.70 38.50
C THR A 254 -7.53 -12.50 37.22
N ASN A 255 -8.12 -11.89 36.19
CA ASN A 255 -8.22 -12.54 34.89
C ASN A 255 -6.83 -12.73 34.27
N PRO A 256 -6.62 -13.77 33.49
CA PRO A 256 -5.37 -13.90 32.71
C PRO A 256 -5.22 -12.76 31.74
N GLY A 257 -4.00 -12.37 31.43
CA GLY A 257 -3.71 -11.40 30.39
C GLY A 257 -4.16 -11.88 29.01
N GLY A 258 -4.29 -10.96 28.09
CA GLY A 258 -4.62 -11.26 26.69
C GLY A 258 -3.51 -12.04 26.00
N ASN A 259 -3.86 -12.74 24.93
CA ASN A 259 -2.87 -13.45 24.10
C ASN A 259 -2.12 -12.48 23.20
N GLY A 260 -0.85 -12.78 22.92
CA GLY A 260 -0.13 -12.12 21.85
C GLY A 260 -0.71 -12.48 20.49
N GLY A 261 -0.61 -11.59 19.52
CA GLY A 261 -0.99 -11.86 18.15
C GLY A 261 0.03 -12.74 17.41
N ASN A 262 -0.30 -13.12 16.20
CA ASN A 262 0.59 -13.86 15.31
C ASN A 262 1.38 -12.91 14.41
N GLY A 263 2.66 -13.20 14.19
CA GLY A 263 3.43 -12.51 13.18
C GLY A 263 2.84 -12.72 11.78
N GLY A 264 2.95 -11.73 10.91
CA GLY A 264 2.49 -11.83 9.54
C GLY A 264 3.37 -12.76 8.71
N THR A 265 2.78 -13.36 7.66
CA THR A 265 3.55 -14.14 6.68
C THR A 265 4.31 -13.22 5.73
N GLY A 266 5.42 -13.71 5.15
CA GLY A 266 6.13 -12.94 4.13
C GLY A 266 5.32 -12.82 2.86
N THR A 267 4.93 -13.95 2.28
CA THR A 267 4.16 -14.00 1.04
C THR A 267 2.96 -14.94 1.16
N GLU A 268 1.89 -14.60 0.47
CA GLU A 268 0.70 -15.44 0.34
C GLU A 268 0.22 -15.49 -1.11
N THR A 269 0.00 -16.68 -1.61
CA THR A 269 -0.60 -16.92 -2.91
C THR A 269 -1.59 -18.08 -2.85
N THR A 270 -2.50 -18.12 -3.83
CA THR A 270 -3.39 -19.25 -4.08
C THR A 270 -3.10 -19.79 -5.47
N GLN A 271 -3.28 -21.10 -5.69
CA GLN A 271 -3.05 -21.69 -7.01
C GLN A 271 -3.90 -20.98 -8.10
N PRO A 272 -3.35 -20.70 -9.29
CA PRO A 272 -2.01 -21.05 -9.81
C PRO A 272 -0.88 -20.08 -9.41
N GLY A 273 -1.15 -19.10 -8.57
CA GLY A 273 -0.14 -18.15 -8.07
C GLY A 273 0.94 -18.86 -7.26
N LYS A 274 2.14 -18.32 -7.29
CA LYS A 274 3.29 -18.83 -6.54
C LYS A 274 4.26 -17.70 -6.20
N THR A 275 5.19 -17.98 -5.32
CA THR A 275 6.31 -17.08 -5.02
C THR A 275 7.56 -17.59 -5.72
N ASP A 276 8.05 -16.83 -6.70
CA ASP A 276 9.34 -17.04 -7.35
C ASP A 276 10.40 -16.20 -6.63
N ASN A 277 11.12 -16.85 -5.74
CA ASN A 277 12.24 -16.18 -5.08
C ASN A 277 13.50 -16.32 -5.94
N ASN A 278 13.75 -15.31 -6.75
CA ASN A 278 14.85 -15.27 -7.71
C ASN A 278 16.08 -14.62 -7.10
N GLY A 279 16.47 -15.06 -5.91
CA GLY A 279 17.65 -14.55 -5.21
C GLY A 279 17.36 -13.43 -4.19
N GLY A 280 16.09 -13.11 -3.95
CA GLY A 280 15.68 -12.20 -2.88
C GLY A 280 15.52 -12.88 -1.53
N THR A 281 14.98 -12.15 -0.57
CA THR A 281 14.75 -12.62 0.78
C THR A 281 13.28 -12.49 1.15
N THR A 282 12.73 -13.52 1.78
CA THR A 282 11.38 -13.47 2.36
C THR A 282 11.41 -14.00 3.78
N SER A 283 10.67 -13.37 4.68
CA SER A 283 10.57 -13.81 6.08
C SER A 283 9.21 -13.43 6.68
N GLY A 284 8.79 -14.20 7.69
CA GLY A 284 7.64 -13.83 8.51
C GLY A 284 8.03 -12.81 9.59
N GLY A 285 7.03 -12.18 10.17
CA GLY A 285 7.19 -11.31 11.33
C GLY A 285 7.21 -12.10 12.65
N ASN A 286 7.51 -11.40 13.73
CA ASN A 286 7.56 -11.99 15.07
C ASN A 286 6.15 -12.07 15.67
N GLY A 287 5.87 -13.15 16.41
CA GLY A 287 4.68 -13.25 17.24
C GLY A 287 4.77 -12.30 18.44
N GLY A 288 3.61 -11.95 18.98
CA GLY A 288 3.53 -11.11 20.18
C GLY A 288 3.58 -11.93 21.47
N ASP A 289 3.92 -11.28 22.57
CA ASP A 289 3.91 -11.88 23.90
C ASP A 289 2.50 -11.80 24.52
N GLY A 290 2.18 -12.80 25.35
CA GLY A 290 0.98 -12.73 26.18
C GLY A 290 1.11 -11.64 27.25
N GLY A 291 -0.04 -11.06 27.64
CA GLY A 291 -0.11 -10.13 28.77
C GLY A 291 -0.01 -10.83 30.11
N LYS A 292 0.12 -10.04 31.18
CA LYS A 292 0.20 -10.50 32.55
C LYS A 292 -1.14 -10.42 33.29
#